data_f0c3a250a38c7f04af6237a47b6a961a
#
_entry.id   f0c3a250a38c7f04af6237a47b6a961a
#
_cell.length_a   1.000
_cell.length_b   1.000
_cell.length_c   1.000
_cell.angle_alpha   90.00
_cell.angle_beta   90.00
_cell.angle_gamma   90.00
#
_symmetry.space_group_name_H-M   'P 1'
#
loop_
_entity.id
_entity.type
_entity.pdbx_description
1 polymer ?
#
loop_
_entity_poly.entity_id
_entity_poly.type
_entity_poly.pdbx_seq_one_letter_code
_entity_poly.pdbx_strand_id
1 'polypeptide(L)'
;MRMRAALAAAALAVTATACQQVAHAAEDPVAAPAAKRLSKERGGLKTAVFAGGCFWGVEAVFSHVKGVTAAVSGYHGGTERQASYKLVSSGVTDHAEAVRITYDPAVIRYDQLLRIFFSVVADPTQLNRQGPDVGAHYRSAIVPMSAEQNAVAKAYLAQLKAAGIWDRSIVTRIERAQAFYPAEGEHQNFMLKNPRNAYILRWDAPKVKALKAMYPGVYSARFLRD
;
A
#
# COMPACT_ATOMS: atom_id res chain seq x y z
N MET A 1 8.53 81.95 -16.69
CA MET A 1 7.67 80.74 -16.82
C MET A 1 8.56 79.52 -16.87
N ARG A 2 8.65 78.81 -15.79
CA ARG A 2 9.49 77.55 -15.73
C ARG A 2 8.56 76.34 -15.61
N MET A 3 8.50 75.56 -16.69
CA MET A 3 7.79 74.29 -16.70
C MET A 3 8.64 73.17 -15.99
N ARG A 4 8.08 72.57 -14.95
CA ARG A 4 8.63 71.40 -14.28
C ARG A 4 8.05 70.15 -14.91
N ALA A 5 8.89 69.35 -15.52
CA ALA A 5 8.54 68.03 -16.00
C ALA A 5 8.59 67.03 -14.82
N ALA A 6 7.47 66.33 -14.57
CA ALA A 6 7.39 65.25 -13.61
C ALA A 6 7.71 63.93 -14.31
N LEU A 7 8.78 63.26 -13.86
CA LEU A 7 9.09 61.88 -14.28
C LEU A 7 8.29 60.90 -13.39
N ALA A 8 7.39 60.14 -14.00
CA ALA A 8 6.72 59.05 -13.34
C ALA A 8 7.60 57.77 -13.49
N ALA A 9 8.09 57.23 -12.36
CA ALA A 9 8.77 55.97 -12.30
C ALA A 9 7.72 54.87 -12.16
N ALA A 10 7.59 54.00 -13.18
CA ALA A 10 6.78 52.79 -13.12
C ALA A 10 7.60 51.67 -12.47
N ALA A 11 7.21 51.25 -11.27
CA ALA A 11 7.77 50.10 -10.58
C ALA A 11 7.13 48.83 -11.14
N LEU A 12 7.91 47.99 -11.86
CA LEU A 12 7.51 46.65 -12.25
C LEU A 12 7.59 45.75 -11.02
N ALA A 13 6.46 45.31 -10.48
CA ALA A 13 6.38 44.28 -9.47
C ALA A 13 6.49 42.92 -10.16
N VAL A 14 7.65 42.27 -10.05
CA VAL A 14 7.87 40.87 -10.47
C VAL A 14 7.27 40.00 -9.37
N THR A 15 6.07 39.45 -9.60
CA THR A 15 5.49 38.40 -8.76
C THR A 15 6.20 37.09 -9.04
N ALA A 16 7.13 36.71 -8.17
CA ALA A 16 7.73 35.39 -8.18
C ALA A 16 6.65 34.36 -7.75
N THR A 17 6.07 33.69 -8.73
CA THR A 17 5.21 32.52 -8.48
C THR A 17 6.12 31.38 -7.98
N ALA A 18 6.25 31.26 -6.67
CA ALA A 18 6.91 30.11 -6.06
C ALA A 18 6.07 28.86 -6.40
N CYS A 19 6.58 28.01 -7.31
CA CYS A 19 6.12 26.63 -7.44
C CYS A 19 6.38 25.95 -6.08
N GLN A 20 5.39 25.92 -5.21
CA GLN A 20 5.42 25.04 -4.06
C GLN A 20 5.38 23.61 -4.60
N GLN A 21 6.54 22.96 -4.64
CA GLN A 21 6.62 21.52 -4.73
C GLN A 21 5.90 20.98 -3.50
N VAL A 22 4.69 20.46 -3.71
CA VAL A 22 3.99 19.69 -2.67
C VAL A 22 4.88 18.50 -2.37
N ALA A 23 5.66 18.60 -1.30
CA ALA A 23 6.39 17.47 -0.76
C ALA A 23 5.32 16.45 -0.39
N HIS A 24 5.17 15.38 -1.19
CA HIS A 24 4.33 14.27 -0.80
C HIS A 24 4.88 13.74 0.53
N ALA A 25 4.12 13.99 1.60
CA ALA A 25 4.38 13.35 2.89
C ALA A 25 4.18 11.84 2.73
N ALA A 26 4.85 11.05 3.58
CA ALA A 26 4.50 9.64 3.73
C ALA A 26 2.99 9.55 3.99
N GLU A 27 2.33 8.53 3.43
CA GLU A 27 0.89 8.35 3.61
C GLU A 27 0.58 8.27 5.11
N ASP A 28 -0.32 9.13 5.60
CA ASP A 28 -0.69 9.15 7.00
C ASP A 28 -1.51 7.89 7.32
N PRO A 29 -1.15 7.15 8.38
CA PRO A 29 -1.89 5.97 8.77
C PRO A 29 -3.29 6.35 9.26
N VAL A 30 -4.31 5.63 8.79
CA VAL A 30 -5.71 5.84 9.14
C VAL A 30 -6.22 4.70 10.01
N ALA A 31 -6.83 5.01 11.16
CA ALA A 31 -7.41 3.99 12.03
C ALA A 31 -8.68 3.38 11.41
N ALA A 32 -8.53 2.42 10.50
CA ALA A 32 -9.66 1.70 9.94
C ALA A 32 -10.45 0.99 11.06
N PRO A 33 -11.80 1.05 11.05
CA PRO A 33 -12.63 0.41 12.08
C PRO A 33 -12.47 -1.10 12.06
N ALA A 34 -12.75 -1.76 13.18
CA ALA A 34 -12.81 -3.21 13.22
C ALA A 34 -13.90 -3.73 12.26
N ALA A 35 -13.64 -4.84 11.60
CA ALA A 35 -14.61 -5.44 10.69
C ALA A 35 -15.85 -5.91 11.45
N LYS A 36 -17.04 -5.58 10.94
CA LYS A 36 -18.31 -6.12 11.47
C LYS A 36 -18.51 -7.59 11.08
N ARG A 37 -18.08 -7.98 9.86
CA ARG A 37 -18.03 -9.36 9.42
C ARG A 37 -16.68 -9.97 9.68
N LEU A 38 -16.59 -10.86 10.66
CA LEU A 38 -15.37 -11.59 10.99
C LEU A 38 -15.18 -12.77 10.04
N SER A 39 -13.92 -13.08 9.69
CA SER A 39 -13.57 -14.28 8.94
C SER A 39 -13.85 -15.54 9.77
N LYS A 40 -14.44 -16.52 9.12
CA LYS A 40 -14.75 -17.83 9.70
C LYS A 40 -13.78 -18.93 9.24
N GLU A 41 -12.67 -18.57 8.63
CA GLU A 41 -11.66 -19.54 8.20
C GLU A 41 -11.16 -20.36 9.38
N ARG A 42 -10.98 -21.66 9.14
CA ARG A 42 -10.55 -22.65 10.13
C ARG A 42 -9.56 -23.63 9.49
N GLY A 43 -8.76 -24.26 10.34
CA GLY A 43 -7.88 -25.37 10.00
C GLY A 43 -6.80 -25.04 8.97
N GLY A 44 -5.56 -25.35 9.28
CA GLY A 44 -4.39 -25.15 8.43
C GLY A 44 -4.10 -23.72 8.03
N LEU A 45 -2.96 -23.51 7.43
CA LEU A 45 -2.55 -22.21 6.92
C LEU A 45 -3.44 -21.75 5.75
N LYS A 46 -3.66 -20.46 5.64
CA LYS A 46 -4.41 -19.81 4.57
C LYS A 46 -3.50 -18.86 3.81
N THR A 47 -3.89 -18.55 2.58
CA THR A 47 -3.17 -17.60 1.72
C THR A 47 -4.09 -16.42 1.39
N ALA A 48 -3.53 -15.23 1.35
CA ALA A 48 -4.17 -14.02 0.83
C ALA A 48 -3.18 -13.26 -0.06
N VAL A 49 -3.68 -12.46 -1.01
CA VAL A 49 -2.84 -11.61 -1.86
C VAL A 49 -3.33 -10.17 -1.77
N PHE A 50 -2.40 -9.25 -1.52
CA PHE A 50 -2.65 -7.82 -1.40
C PHE A 50 -1.72 -7.04 -2.33
N ALA A 51 -2.28 -6.11 -3.11
CA ALA A 51 -1.57 -5.11 -3.87
C ALA A 51 -1.81 -3.74 -3.22
N GLY A 52 -0.77 -3.04 -2.83
CA GLY A 52 -0.86 -1.80 -2.05
C GLY A 52 0.29 -0.84 -2.29
N GLY A 53 0.69 -0.63 -3.56
CA GLY A 53 1.88 0.13 -3.94
C GLY A 53 3.13 -0.72 -3.99
N CYS A 54 4.29 -0.12 -3.77
CA CYS A 54 5.56 -0.82 -3.74
C CYS A 54 5.52 -2.04 -2.80
N PHE A 55 5.77 -3.23 -3.34
CA PHE A 55 5.67 -4.48 -2.58
C PHE A 55 6.69 -4.59 -1.45
N TRP A 56 7.80 -3.83 -1.46
CA TRP A 56 8.77 -3.82 -0.34
C TRP A 56 8.13 -3.39 0.98
N GLY A 57 7.29 -2.34 0.94
CA GLY A 57 6.58 -1.84 2.12
C GLY A 57 5.46 -2.77 2.55
N VAL A 58 4.72 -3.33 1.59
CA VAL A 58 3.64 -4.31 1.86
C VAL A 58 4.21 -5.56 2.52
N GLU A 59 5.29 -6.15 1.95
CA GLU A 59 6.00 -7.29 2.52
C GLU A 59 6.52 -6.99 3.92
N ALA A 60 7.18 -5.82 4.11
CA ALA A 60 7.72 -5.43 5.39
C ALA A 60 6.65 -5.34 6.49
N VAL A 61 5.49 -4.72 6.19
CA VAL A 61 4.39 -4.65 7.16
C VAL A 61 3.92 -6.04 7.56
N PHE A 62 3.61 -6.91 6.60
CA PHE A 62 3.08 -8.23 6.91
C PHE A 62 4.12 -9.18 7.51
N SER A 63 5.41 -9.00 7.21
CA SER A 63 6.50 -9.73 7.86
C SER A 63 6.65 -9.39 9.36
N HIS A 64 6.03 -8.32 9.81
CA HIS A 64 5.96 -7.94 11.23
C HIS A 64 4.60 -8.26 11.88
N VAL A 65 3.75 -9.09 11.27
CA VAL A 65 2.43 -9.45 11.81
C VAL A 65 2.46 -10.85 12.40
N LYS A 66 2.13 -10.99 13.70
CA LYS A 66 1.98 -12.29 14.36
C LYS A 66 0.92 -13.12 13.64
N GLY A 67 1.21 -14.39 13.43
CA GLY A 67 0.33 -15.32 12.72
C GLY A 67 0.56 -15.36 11.21
N VAL A 68 1.27 -14.39 10.62
CA VAL A 68 1.82 -14.51 9.28
C VAL A 68 3.05 -15.42 9.33
N THR A 69 3.11 -16.41 8.43
CA THR A 69 4.18 -17.42 8.37
C THR A 69 5.03 -17.29 7.10
N ALA A 70 4.55 -16.60 6.06
CA ALA A 70 5.31 -16.20 4.88
C ALA A 70 4.70 -14.92 4.27
N ALA A 71 5.56 -14.05 3.73
CA ALA A 71 5.18 -12.87 2.97
C ALA A 71 6.12 -12.76 1.76
N VAL A 72 5.61 -13.02 0.57
CA VAL A 72 6.39 -13.13 -0.67
C VAL A 72 6.00 -12.01 -1.61
N SER A 73 6.93 -11.14 -1.95
CA SER A 73 6.77 -10.11 -2.98
C SER A 73 6.64 -10.73 -4.37
N GLY A 74 5.77 -10.19 -5.22
CA GLY A 74 5.55 -10.73 -6.56
C GLY A 74 4.57 -9.94 -7.40
N TYR A 75 4.05 -10.59 -8.42
CA TYR A 75 3.23 -10.00 -9.46
C TYR A 75 1.90 -10.75 -9.60
N HIS A 76 0.80 -10.00 -9.73
CA HIS A 76 -0.55 -10.55 -9.90
C HIS A 76 -1.31 -9.82 -11.00
N GLY A 77 -2.08 -10.58 -11.80
CA GLY A 77 -3.03 -10.01 -12.77
C GLY A 77 -2.59 -10.06 -14.24
N GLY A 78 -1.34 -10.40 -14.51
CA GLY A 78 -0.80 -10.57 -15.86
C GLY A 78 -0.38 -12.00 -16.18
N THR A 79 0.41 -12.18 -17.22
CA THR A 79 0.90 -13.48 -17.70
C THR A 79 2.30 -13.78 -17.17
N GLU A 80 2.67 -15.07 -17.09
CA GLU A 80 4.00 -15.53 -16.67
C GLU A 80 5.13 -14.87 -17.45
N ARG A 81 4.99 -14.75 -18.77
CA ARG A 81 6.01 -14.15 -19.65
C ARG A 81 6.27 -12.66 -19.36
N GLN A 82 5.34 -12.00 -18.71
CA GLN A 82 5.41 -10.58 -18.34
C GLN A 82 5.76 -10.37 -16.86
N ALA A 83 5.91 -11.46 -16.08
CA ALA A 83 6.16 -11.41 -14.65
C ALA A 83 7.65 -11.21 -14.35
N SER A 84 8.17 -10.04 -14.69
CA SER A 84 9.52 -9.59 -14.32
C SER A 84 9.50 -8.13 -13.92
N TYR A 85 10.38 -7.75 -12.99
CA TYR A 85 10.45 -6.37 -12.51
C TYR A 85 10.63 -5.36 -13.65
N LYS A 86 11.50 -5.68 -14.60
CA LYS A 86 11.74 -4.82 -15.78
C LYS A 86 10.47 -4.53 -16.58
N LEU A 87 9.62 -5.53 -16.80
CA LEU A 87 8.39 -5.36 -17.57
C LEU A 87 7.28 -4.72 -16.73
N VAL A 88 7.13 -5.15 -15.48
CA VAL A 88 6.07 -4.62 -14.61
C VAL A 88 6.33 -3.16 -14.26
N SER A 89 7.54 -2.80 -13.85
CA SER A 89 7.91 -1.42 -13.51
C SER A 89 7.85 -0.44 -14.70
N SER A 90 7.95 -0.95 -15.94
CA SER A 90 7.74 -0.12 -17.13
C SER A 90 6.27 0.20 -17.41
N GLY A 91 5.32 -0.41 -16.69
CA GLY A 91 3.89 -0.15 -16.80
C GLY A 91 3.21 -0.73 -18.06
N VAL A 92 3.88 -1.63 -18.80
CA VAL A 92 3.35 -2.23 -20.05
C VAL A 92 2.62 -3.55 -19.83
N THR A 93 2.41 -3.96 -18.58
CA THR A 93 1.75 -5.21 -18.22
C THR A 93 0.47 -4.96 -17.41
N ASP A 94 -0.38 -5.98 -17.30
CA ASP A 94 -1.55 -5.97 -16.41
C ASP A 94 -1.20 -6.34 -14.95
N HIS A 95 0.06 -6.67 -14.68
CA HIS A 95 0.49 -7.00 -13.33
C HIS A 95 0.36 -5.83 -12.36
N ALA A 96 -0.04 -6.16 -11.11
CA ALA A 96 0.23 -5.32 -9.96
C ALA A 96 1.44 -5.89 -9.21
N GLU A 97 2.26 -5.01 -8.62
CA GLU A 97 3.09 -5.38 -7.49
C GLU A 97 2.18 -5.83 -6.34
N ALA A 98 2.40 -7.01 -5.83
CA ALA A 98 1.56 -7.63 -4.83
C ALA A 98 2.38 -8.46 -3.85
N VAL A 99 1.82 -8.74 -2.70
CA VAL A 99 2.42 -9.65 -1.71
C VAL A 99 1.46 -10.79 -1.44
N ARG A 100 1.94 -12.01 -1.59
CA ARG A 100 1.24 -13.22 -1.16
C ARG A 100 1.62 -13.51 0.28
N ILE A 101 0.60 -13.53 1.14
CA ILE A 101 0.74 -13.79 2.56
C ILE A 101 0.24 -15.19 2.86
N THR A 102 1.02 -15.97 3.62
CA THR A 102 0.55 -17.21 4.26
C THR A 102 0.37 -16.93 5.76
N TYR A 103 -0.75 -17.32 6.34
CA TYR A 103 -1.07 -17.02 7.73
C TYR A 103 -1.86 -18.13 8.42
N ASP A 104 -1.76 -18.19 9.75
CA ASP A 104 -2.56 -19.06 10.59
C ASP A 104 -3.84 -18.33 11.05
N PRO A 105 -5.03 -18.76 10.57
CA PRO A 105 -6.29 -18.12 10.93
C PRO A 105 -6.68 -18.29 12.40
N ALA A 106 -6.03 -19.18 13.15
CA ALA A 106 -6.20 -19.30 14.60
C ALA A 106 -5.47 -18.18 15.37
N VAL A 107 -4.42 -17.60 14.78
CA VAL A 107 -3.62 -16.51 15.38
C VAL A 107 -4.07 -15.15 14.87
N ILE A 108 -4.27 -15.01 13.55
CA ILE A 108 -4.74 -13.78 12.92
C ILE A 108 -5.79 -14.08 11.84
N ARG A 109 -6.93 -13.42 11.92
CA ARG A 109 -8.01 -13.62 10.94
C ARG A 109 -7.81 -12.73 9.71
N TYR A 110 -8.40 -13.15 8.60
CA TYR A 110 -8.36 -12.40 7.35
C TYR A 110 -8.93 -10.96 7.48
N ASP A 111 -10.00 -10.77 8.25
CA ASP A 111 -10.56 -9.44 8.52
C ASP A 111 -9.58 -8.52 9.27
N GLN A 112 -8.72 -9.06 10.11
CA GLN A 112 -7.66 -8.29 10.79
C GLN A 112 -6.53 -7.93 9.83
N LEU A 113 -6.16 -8.83 8.90
CA LEU A 113 -5.20 -8.52 7.83
C LEU A 113 -5.72 -7.40 6.92
N LEU A 114 -7.00 -7.43 6.55
CA LEU A 114 -7.65 -6.34 5.80
C LEU A 114 -7.60 -5.02 6.57
N ARG A 115 -7.87 -5.04 7.87
CA ARG A 115 -7.80 -3.85 8.71
C ARG A 115 -6.39 -3.25 8.72
N ILE A 116 -5.37 -4.07 8.85
CA ILE A 116 -3.96 -3.65 8.77
C ILE A 116 -3.67 -3.04 7.39
N PHE A 117 -4.10 -3.72 6.31
CA PHE A 117 -3.92 -3.24 4.94
C PHE A 117 -4.45 -1.82 4.74
N PHE A 118 -5.69 -1.56 5.13
CA PHE A 118 -6.32 -0.26 4.97
C PHE A 118 -5.84 0.80 5.97
N SER A 119 -5.23 0.39 7.09
CA SER A 119 -4.78 1.34 8.10
C SER A 119 -3.35 1.84 7.89
N VAL A 120 -2.45 0.96 7.41
CA VAL A 120 -1.01 1.26 7.41
C VAL A 120 -0.30 0.87 6.11
N VAL A 121 -0.92 0.07 5.23
CA VAL A 121 -0.25 -0.39 3.99
C VAL A 121 -0.56 0.54 2.83
N ALA A 122 -1.84 0.77 2.56
CA ALA A 122 -2.28 1.48 1.37
C ALA A 122 -3.34 2.54 1.66
N ASP A 123 -3.19 3.71 1.08
CA ASP A 123 -4.27 4.69 0.96
C ASP A 123 -5.26 4.18 -0.10
N PRO A 124 -6.49 3.80 0.31
CA PRO A 124 -7.47 3.22 -0.60
C PRO A 124 -8.06 4.21 -1.60
N THR A 125 -7.72 5.50 -1.50
CA THR A 125 -8.26 6.56 -2.35
C THR A 125 -7.34 6.91 -3.53
N GLN A 126 -6.15 6.34 -3.59
CA GLN A 126 -5.18 6.60 -4.64
C GLN A 126 -5.38 5.65 -5.83
N LEU A 127 -5.84 6.21 -6.94
CA LEU A 127 -6.06 5.43 -8.16
C LEU A 127 -4.76 5.23 -8.92
N ASN A 128 -4.37 3.97 -9.15
CA ASN A 128 -3.18 3.58 -9.91
C ASN A 128 -1.89 4.27 -9.42
N ARG A 129 -1.77 4.42 -8.12
CA ARG A 129 -0.58 4.95 -7.44
C ARG A 129 -0.62 4.66 -5.95
N GLN A 130 0.54 4.77 -5.27
CA GLN A 130 0.65 4.85 -3.82
C GLN A 130 1.82 5.78 -3.46
N GLY A 131 1.54 6.83 -2.71
CA GLY A 131 2.56 7.81 -2.34
C GLY A 131 3.32 8.35 -3.56
N PRO A 132 4.65 8.14 -3.64
CA PRO A 132 5.46 8.63 -4.76
C PRO A 132 5.30 7.80 -6.03
N ASP A 133 4.88 6.54 -5.91
CA ASP A 133 4.88 5.58 -7.00
C ASP A 133 3.62 5.73 -7.85
N VAL A 134 3.80 5.91 -9.16
CA VAL A 134 2.74 6.17 -10.13
C VAL A 134 2.73 5.09 -11.19
N GLY A 135 1.57 4.51 -11.45
CA GLY A 135 1.35 3.48 -12.46
C GLY A 135 0.32 2.44 -12.00
N ALA A 136 -0.34 1.77 -12.96
CA ALA A 136 -1.36 0.77 -12.67
C ALA A 136 -0.81 -0.45 -11.89
N HIS A 137 0.49 -0.69 -11.98
CA HIS A 137 1.17 -1.73 -11.21
C HIS A 137 1.29 -1.40 -9.70
N TYR A 138 1.07 -0.14 -9.30
CA TYR A 138 0.97 0.28 -7.90
C TYR A 138 -0.48 0.46 -7.42
N ARG A 139 -1.47 -0.09 -8.16
CA ARG A 139 -2.88 -0.01 -7.76
C ARG A 139 -3.15 -0.70 -6.43
N SER A 140 -4.15 -0.18 -5.70
CA SER A 140 -4.66 -0.83 -4.51
C SER A 140 -5.68 -1.91 -4.88
N ALA A 141 -5.40 -3.16 -4.52
CA ALA A 141 -6.30 -4.29 -4.75
C ALA A 141 -6.20 -5.37 -3.67
N ILE A 142 -7.31 -6.03 -3.45
CA ILE A 142 -7.47 -7.20 -2.61
C ILE A 142 -7.78 -8.38 -3.51
N VAL A 143 -7.06 -9.48 -3.38
CA VAL A 143 -7.29 -10.72 -4.15
C VAL A 143 -7.68 -11.84 -3.19
N PRO A 144 -8.99 -12.07 -2.99
CA PRO A 144 -9.47 -13.17 -2.14
C PRO A 144 -9.16 -14.52 -2.76
N MET A 145 -8.58 -15.42 -1.97
CA MET A 145 -8.21 -16.78 -2.39
C MET A 145 -9.29 -17.82 -2.07
N SER A 146 -10.39 -17.40 -1.43
CA SER A 146 -11.53 -18.27 -1.09
C SER A 146 -12.86 -17.50 -1.16
N ALA A 147 -13.98 -18.23 -1.20
CA ALA A 147 -15.31 -17.64 -1.14
C ALA A 147 -15.53 -16.88 0.18
N GLU A 148 -15.00 -17.39 1.31
CA GLU A 148 -15.10 -16.72 2.60
C GLU A 148 -14.32 -15.40 2.59
N GLN A 149 -13.07 -15.40 2.10
CA GLN A 149 -12.29 -14.17 1.96
C GLN A 149 -13.00 -13.14 1.07
N ASN A 150 -13.57 -13.58 -0.05
CA ASN A 150 -14.32 -12.69 -0.95
C ASN A 150 -15.53 -12.06 -0.24
N ALA A 151 -16.28 -12.85 0.53
CA ALA A 151 -17.42 -12.33 1.28
C ALA A 151 -17.00 -11.35 2.39
N VAL A 152 -15.91 -11.63 3.12
CA VAL A 152 -15.34 -10.74 4.15
C VAL A 152 -14.83 -9.46 3.51
N ALA A 153 -14.05 -9.55 2.42
CA ALA A 153 -13.49 -8.39 1.72
C ALA A 153 -14.59 -7.46 1.20
N LYS A 154 -15.64 -8.00 0.56
CA LYS A 154 -16.80 -7.22 0.10
C LYS A 154 -17.52 -6.50 1.24
N ALA A 155 -17.79 -7.23 2.34
CA ALA A 155 -18.48 -6.66 3.49
C ALA A 155 -17.61 -5.55 4.15
N TYR A 156 -16.31 -5.78 4.28
CA TYR A 156 -15.41 -4.80 4.90
C TYR A 156 -15.24 -3.56 4.03
N LEU A 157 -15.07 -3.73 2.72
CA LEU A 157 -14.98 -2.60 1.78
C LEU A 157 -16.26 -1.76 1.77
N ALA A 158 -17.44 -2.39 1.83
CA ALA A 158 -18.72 -1.68 1.97
C ALA A 158 -18.79 -0.92 3.30
N GLN A 159 -18.35 -1.54 4.41
CA GLN A 159 -18.27 -0.90 5.72
C GLN A 159 -17.37 0.33 5.70
N LEU A 160 -16.19 0.24 5.10
CA LEU A 160 -15.23 1.35 5.00
C LEU A 160 -15.80 2.50 4.16
N LYS A 161 -16.45 2.21 3.04
CA LYS A 161 -17.13 3.22 2.22
C LYS A 161 -18.23 3.95 2.99
N ALA A 162 -19.00 3.21 3.79
CA ALA A 162 -20.06 3.79 4.62
C ALA A 162 -19.52 4.57 5.83
N ALA A 163 -18.31 4.26 6.29
CA ALA A 163 -17.71 4.95 7.44
C ALA A 163 -17.19 6.36 7.11
N GLY A 164 -16.88 6.66 5.84
CA GLY A 164 -16.51 8.01 5.38
C GLY A 164 -15.25 8.57 6.06
N ILE A 165 -14.29 7.70 6.44
CA ILE A 165 -13.08 8.13 7.18
C ILE A 165 -11.96 8.65 6.27
N TRP A 166 -12.14 8.57 4.97
CA TRP A 166 -11.26 9.20 3.98
C TRP A 166 -12.00 10.30 3.24
N ASP A 167 -11.32 11.40 2.96
CA ASP A 167 -11.89 12.58 2.28
C ASP A 167 -12.22 12.33 0.80
N ARG A 168 -11.69 11.23 0.23
CA ARG A 168 -11.90 10.83 -1.16
C ARG A 168 -12.50 9.44 -1.24
N SER A 169 -13.11 9.15 -2.39
CA SER A 169 -13.72 7.84 -2.65
C SER A 169 -12.69 6.71 -2.62
N ILE A 170 -13.05 5.60 -1.99
CA ILE A 170 -12.25 4.37 -2.00
C ILE A 170 -12.27 3.76 -3.40
N VAL A 171 -11.08 3.61 -4.00
CA VAL A 171 -10.86 3.04 -5.34
C VAL A 171 -10.23 1.65 -5.29
N THR A 172 -9.91 1.13 -4.11
CA THR A 172 -9.40 -0.24 -3.93
C THR A 172 -10.36 -1.24 -4.59
N ARG A 173 -9.79 -2.15 -5.40
CA ARG A 173 -10.53 -3.18 -6.14
C ARG A 173 -10.51 -4.51 -5.39
N ILE A 174 -11.55 -5.31 -5.59
CA ILE A 174 -11.52 -6.75 -5.28
C ILE A 174 -11.31 -7.44 -6.62
N GLU A 175 -10.14 -7.99 -6.84
CA GLU A 175 -9.76 -8.67 -8.07
C GLU A 175 -9.97 -10.18 -7.95
N ARG A 176 -10.21 -10.82 -9.09
CA ARG A 176 -10.32 -12.28 -9.16
C ARG A 176 -8.95 -12.91 -8.92
N ALA A 177 -8.90 -14.00 -8.18
CA ALA A 177 -7.69 -14.78 -8.03
C ALA A 177 -7.20 -15.31 -9.39
N GLN A 178 -5.93 -15.05 -9.70
CA GLN A 178 -5.18 -15.50 -10.84
C GLN A 178 -3.83 -16.04 -10.37
N ALA A 179 -2.97 -16.47 -11.29
CA ALA A 179 -1.62 -16.89 -10.95
C ALA A 179 -0.85 -15.75 -10.27
N PHE A 180 -0.08 -16.09 -9.27
CA PHE A 180 0.86 -15.20 -8.59
C PHE A 180 2.27 -15.65 -8.93
N TYR A 181 3.08 -14.74 -9.39
CA TYR A 181 4.47 -14.98 -9.78
C TYR A 181 5.38 -14.29 -8.77
N PRO A 182 6.21 -15.05 -8.02
CA PRO A 182 7.19 -14.44 -7.12
C PRO A 182 8.13 -13.48 -7.87
N ALA A 183 8.43 -12.35 -7.26
CA ALA A 183 9.44 -11.44 -7.78
C ALA A 183 10.85 -12.02 -7.58
N GLU A 184 11.82 -11.42 -8.25
CA GLU A 184 13.21 -11.82 -8.22
C GLU A 184 13.80 -11.75 -6.80
N GLY A 185 14.82 -12.55 -6.51
CA GLY A 185 15.37 -12.73 -5.16
C GLY A 185 15.89 -11.47 -4.50
N GLU A 186 16.33 -10.47 -5.29
CA GLU A 186 16.74 -9.17 -4.78
C GLU A 186 15.59 -8.37 -4.18
N HIS A 187 14.35 -8.60 -4.60
CA HIS A 187 13.16 -7.92 -4.10
C HIS A 187 12.58 -8.58 -2.84
N GLN A 188 12.90 -9.83 -2.57
CA GLN A 188 12.44 -10.52 -1.36
C GLN A 188 13.16 -10.02 -0.12
N ASN A 189 12.43 -9.74 0.95
CA ASN A 189 12.95 -9.22 2.21
C ASN A 189 13.77 -7.92 2.02
N PHE A 190 13.35 -7.06 1.08
CA PHE A 190 14.16 -5.92 0.64
C PHE A 190 14.46 -4.94 1.78
N MET A 191 13.45 -4.59 2.59
CA MET A 191 13.63 -3.70 3.74
C MET A 191 14.60 -4.27 4.76
N LEU A 192 14.55 -5.59 5.03
CA LEU A 192 15.48 -6.26 5.95
C LEU A 192 16.92 -6.23 5.43
N LYS A 193 17.11 -6.44 4.12
CA LYS A 193 18.44 -6.45 3.46
C LYS A 193 19.01 -5.02 3.30
N ASN A 194 18.14 -4.03 3.15
CA ASN A 194 18.51 -2.65 2.80
C ASN A 194 17.92 -1.61 3.78
N PRO A 195 18.14 -1.72 5.11
CA PRO A 195 17.45 -0.91 6.13
C PRO A 195 17.84 0.59 6.07
N ARG A 196 18.91 0.95 5.36
CA ARG A 196 19.37 2.34 5.19
C ARG A 196 19.06 2.90 3.79
N ASN A 197 18.34 2.18 2.95
CA ASN A 197 17.90 2.68 1.66
C ASN A 197 17.00 3.91 1.86
N ALA A 198 17.24 5.00 1.11
CA ALA A 198 16.52 6.27 1.27
C ALA A 198 14.99 6.13 1.03
N TYR A 199 14.60 5.31 0.06
CA TYR A 199 13.19 5.02 -0.20
C TYR A 199 12.55 4.30 0.99
N ILE A 200 13.20 3.25 1.50
CA ILE A 200 12.73 2.50 2.68
C ILE A 200 12.55 3.42 3.88
N LEU A 201 13.57 4.24 4.19
CA LEU A 201 13.52 5.15 5.34
C LEU A 201 12.39 6.18 5.23
N ARG A 202 12.12 6.66 4.01
CA ARG A 202 11.13 7.71 3.78
C ARG A 202 9.70 7.18 3.69
N TRP A 203 9.49 6.02 3.02
CA TRP A 203 8.15 5.58 2.63
C TRP A 203 7.66 4.31 3.33
N ASP A 204 8.54 3.33 3.55
CA ASP A 204 8.13 2.02 4.05
C ASP A 204 8.33 1.84 5.56
N ALA A 205 9.44 2.33 6.12
CA ALA A 205 9.69 2.26 7.56
C ALA A 205 8.60 2.96 8.39
N PRO A 206 8.02 4.10 7.96
CA PRO A 206 6.88 4.70 8.63
C PRO A 206 5.66 3.77 8.71
N LYS A 207 5.38 2.94 7.70
CA LYS A 207 4.27 1.96 7.69
C LYS A 207 4.45 0.91 8.79
N VAL A 208 5.65 0.36 8.93
CA VAL A 208 5.98 -0.60 10.00
C VAL A 208 5.92 0.06 11.39
N LYS A 209 6.38 1.31 11.50
CA LYS A 209 6.25 2.09 12.75
C LYS A 209 4.78 2.30 13.12
N ALA A 210 3.94 2.62 12.14
CA ALA A 210 2.50 2.77 12.33
C ALA A 210 1.83 1.46 12.75
N LEU A 211 2.19 0.31 12.12
CA LEU A 211 1.73 -1.01 12.54
C LEU A 211 2.02 -1.25 14.03
N LYS A 212 3.25 -0.98 14.47
CA LYS A 212 3.64 -1.14 15.87
C LYS A 212 2.84 -0.24 16.82
N ALA A 213 2.62 1.00 16.43
CA ALA A 213 1.91 1.98 17.25
C ALA A 213 0.40 1.68 17.34
N MET A 214 -0.24 1.34 16.20
CA MET A 214 -1.68 1.16 16.13
C MET A 214 -2.14 -0.25 16.52
N TYR A 215 -1.30 -1.26 16.31
CA TYR A 215 -1.63 -2.67 16.50
C TYR A 215 -0.57 -3.43 17.30
N PRO A 216 -0.17 -2.95 18.52
CA PRO A 216 0.91 -3.56 19.29
C PRO A 216 0.64 -5.03 19.65
N GLY A 217 -0.62 -5.42 19.80
CA GLY A 217 -1.02 -6.80 20.13
C GLY A 217 -0.68 -7.81 19.03
N VAL A 218 -0.71 -7.40 17.77
CA VAL A 218 -0.39 -8.25 16.61
C VAL A 218 0.99 -7.96 16.01
N TYR A 219 1.67 -6.91 16.44
CA TYR A 219 3.01 -6.59 15.98
C TYR A 219 4.04 -7.60 16.50
N SER A 220 4.93 -8.06 15.61
CA SER A 220 6.13 -8.85 15.92
C SER A 220 7.38 -8.02 15.67
N ALA A 221 8.30 -7.94 16.64
CA ALA A 221 9.59 -7.30 16.43
C ALA A 221 10.51 -8.11 15.49
N ARG A 222 10.26 -9.42 15.38
CA ARG A 222 11.00 -10.30 14.47
C ARG A 222 10.46 -10.13 13.07
N PHE A 223 11.33 -9.76 12.13
CA PHE A 223 11.03 -9.81 10.70
C PHE A 223 10.95 -11.28 10.28
N LEU A 224 9.87 -11.65 9.60
CA LEU A 224 9.74 -12.98 9.01
C LEU A 224 10.73 -13.10 7.84
N ARG A 225 11.41 -14.24 7.75
CA ARG A 225 12.31 -14.56 6.63
C ARG A 225 11.74 -15.78 5.93
N ASP A 226 11.64 -15.71 4.65
CA ASP A 226 11.32 -16.84 3.79
C ASP A 226 12.49 -17.83 3.70
#